data_d997e61b962164da11440e47704cf065
#
_entry.id   d997e61b962164da11440e47704cf065
#
_cell.length_a   1.000
_cell.length_b   1.000
_cell.length_c   1.000
_cell.angle_alpha   90.00
_cell.angle_beta   90.00
_cell.angle_gamma   90.00
#
_symmetry.space_group_name_H-M   'P 1'
#
loop_
_entity.id
_entity.type
_entity.pdbx_description
1 polymer ?
#
loop_
_entity_poly.entity_id
_entity_poly.type
_entity_poly.pdbx_seq_one_letter_code
_entity_poly.pdbx_strand_id
1 'polypeptide(L)'
;MLQSFKLAIKSIWGNKMRSFLTMLGIIIGVAAVIILVSLVNGYMGSVVESFASMGVNQINVNMTNLTSRTVDVDQMYAFYDEHGDLFDGISPNVSLSATVKKGDDSMDSTSVAGRSEQYLDMKDYDLQIGRNIAYSDIASRQKVCVI
;
A
#
# COMPACT_ATOMS: atom_id res chain seq x y z
N MET A 1 31.36 47.57 12.97
CA MET A 1 30.91 46.19 12.83
C MET A 1 32.06 45.18 12.57
N LEU A 2 33.03 45.44 11.68
CA LEU A 2 34.16 44.53 11.46
C LEU A 2 35.04 44.27 12.69
N GLN A 3 35.26 45.28 13.54
CA GLN A 3 36.07 45.13 14.76
C GLN A 3 35.41 44.20 15.77
N SER A 4 34.07 44.30 15.96
CA SER A 4 33.30 43.41 16.87
C SER A 4 33.35 41.97 16.42
N PHE A 5 33.26 41.72 15.11
CA PHE A 5 33.37 40.37 14.53
C PHE A 5 34.79 39.79 14.73
N LYS A 6 35.83 40.60 14.54
CA LYS A 6 37.22 40.18 14.76
C LYS A 6 37.52 39.84 16.23
N LEU A 7 36.94 40.60 17.14
CA LEU A 7 37.02 40.33 18.58
C LEU A 7 36.28 39.05 18.98
N ALA A 8 35.09 38.80 18.42
CA ALA A 8 34.34 37.60 18.66
C ALA A 8 35.11 36.32 18.23
N ILE A 9 35.70 36.34 17.02
CA ILE A 9 36.52 35.22 16.53
C ILE A 9 37.77 35.02 17.41
N LYS A 10 38.43 36.10 17.83
CA LYS A 10 39.60 36.03 18.72
C LYS A 10 39.25 35.44 20.11
N SER A 11 38.05 35.75 20.63
CA SER A 11 37.54 35.18 21.88
C SER A 11 37.27 33.68 21.78
N ILE A 12 36.71 33.20 20.65
CA ILE A 12 36.51 31.79 20.37
C ILE A 12 37.85 31.03 20.32
N TRP A 13 38.84 31.59 19.64
CA TRP A 13 40.18 30.99 19.55
C TRP A 13 40.96 31.01 20.87
N GLY A 14 40.67 31.98 21.76
CA GLY A 14 41.28 32.05 23.10
C GLY A 14 40.84 30.95 24.05
N ASN A 15 39.61 30.41 23.86
CA ASN A 15 39.01 29.34 24.68
C ASN A 15 38.57 28.13 23.83
N LYS A 16 39.45 27.59 23.03
CA LYS A 16 39.18 26.55 22.02
C LYS A 16 38.36 25.39 22.59
N MET A 17 38.73 24.85 23.73
CA MET A 17 38.04 23.66 24.33
C MET A 17 36.62 23.99 24.75
N ARG A 18 36.35 25.15 25.33
CA ARG A 18 35.01 25.54 25.74
C ARG A 18 34.11 25.78 24.53
N SER A 19 34.63 26.51 23.52
CA SER A 19 33.89 26.78 22.28
C SER A 19 33.60 25.52 21.50
N PHE A 20 34.56 24.60 21.43
CA PHE A 20 34.37 23.29 20.78
C PHE A 20 33.31 22.44 21.48
N LEU A 21 33.33 22.34 22.83
CA LEU A 21 32.34 21.59 23.58
C LEU A 21 30.91 22.14 23.41
N THR A 22 30.78 23.48 23.46
CA THR A 22 29.46 24.13 23.29
C THR A 22 28.93 23.94 21.88
N MET A 23 29.75 24.13 20.85
CA MET A 23 29.37 23.84 19.45
C MET A 23 28.97 22.36 19.25
N LEU A 24 29.75 21.45 19.81
CA LEU A 24 29.45 20.01 19.73
C LEU A 24 28.10 19.69 20.38
N GLY A 25 27.81 20.28 21.55
CA GLY A 25 26.52 20.09 22.23
C GLY A 25 25.34 20.59 21.39
N ILE A 26 25.46 21.77 20.77
CA ILE A 26 24.41 22.30 19.90
C ILE A 26 24.23 21.43 18.66
N ILE A 27 25.32 21.02 18.01
CA ILE A 27 25.26 20.17 16.81
C ILE A 27 24.58 18.84 17.12
N ILE A 28 24.96 18.18 18.22
CA ILE A 28 24.34 16.91 18.63
C ILE A 28 22.86 17.12 18.96
N GLY A 29 22.50 18.18 19.67
CA GLY A 29 21.11 18.47 20.01
C GLY A 29 20.23 18.71 18.78
N VAL A 30 20.68 19.54 17.85
CA VAL A 30 19.94 19.80 16.61
C VAL A 30 19.87 18.55 15.72
N ALA A 31 20.99 17.83 15.57
CA ALA A 31 21.04 16.60 14.78
C ALA A 31 20.08 15.53 15.34
N ALA A 32 20.02 15.36 16.65
CA ALA A 32 19.11 14.41 17.29
C ALA A 32 17.65 14.72 16.99
N VAL A 33 17.23 15.98 17.03
CA VAL A 33 15.85 16.39 16.70
C VAL A 33 15.55 16.14 15.22
N ILE A 34 16.47 16.50 14.32
CA ILE A 34 16.28 16.27 12.87
C ILE A 34 16.14 14.79 12.57
N ILE A 35 17.01 13.96 13.14
CA ILE A 35 16.97 12.51 12.96
C ILE A 35 15.63 11.94 13.45
N LEU A 36 15.20 12.34 14.64
CA LEU A 36 13.96 11.85 15.23
C LEU A 36 12.74 12.24 14.40
N VAL A 37 12.64 13.50 13.95
CA VAL A 37 11.53 13.96 13.10
C VAL A 37 11.53 13.26 11.75
N SER A 38 12.71 13.10 11.14
CA SER A 38 12.84 12.41 9.85
C SER A 38 12.44 10.93 9.94
N LEU A 39 12.82 10.27 11.03
CA LEU A 39 12.49 8.86 11.28
C LEU A 39 10.98 8.68 11.49
N VAL A 40 10.35 9.55 12.27
CA VAL A 40 8.89 9.51 12.50
C VAL A 40 8.12 9.75 11.20
N ASN A 41 8.50 10.76 10.41
CA ASN A 41 7.84 11.05 9.14
C ASN A 41 8.01 9.89 8.12
N GLY A 42 9.19 9.30 8.04
CA GLY A 42 9.43 8.14 7.18
C GLY A 42 8.61 6.93 7.60
N TYR A 43 8.54 6.65 8.90
CA TYR A 43 7.75 5.56 9.44
C TYR A 43 6.25 5.76 9.20
N MET A 44 5.73 6.97 9.42
CA MET A 44 4.33 7.30 9.18
C MET A 44 3.92 7.10 7.73
N GLY A 45 4.78 7.46 6.77
CA GLY A 45 4.55 7.18 5.34
C GLY A 45 4.35 5.69 5.07
N SER A 46 5.26 4.86 5.57
CA SER A 46 5.18 3.41 5.41
C SER A 46 3.96 2.78 6.08
N VAL A 47 3.55 3.30 7.24
CA VAL A 47 2.34 2.84 7.96
C VAL A 47 1.08 3.17 7.15
N VAL A 48 0.96 4.40 6.65
CA VAL A 48 -0.20 4.82 5.83
C VAL A 48 -0.31 3.97 4.56
N GLU A 49 0.81 3.72 3.88
CA GLU A 49 0.87 2.86 2.69
C GLU A 49 0.47 1.40 3.01
N SER A 50 0.93 0.87 4.14
CA SER A 50 0.51 -0.46 4.62
C SER A 50 -0.98 -0.54 4.91
N PHE A 51 -1.58 0.50 5.48
CA PHE A 51 -3.02 0.57 5.68
C PHE A 51 -3.79 0.70 4.36
N ALA A 52 -3.30 1.49 3.42
CA ALA A 52 -3.91 1.62 2.09
C ALA A 52 -3.95 0.27 1.37
N SER A 53 -2.86 -0.50 1.41
CA SER A 53 -2.78 -1.84 0.80
C SER A 53 -3.68 -2.88 1.50
N MET A 54 -4.02 -2.70 2.78
CA MET A 54 -4.99 -3.57 3.47
C MET A 54 -6.45 -3.33 3.02
N GLY A 55 -6.71 -2.30 2.22
CA GLY A 55 -8.03 -2.02 1.66
C GLY A 55 -8.98 -1.35 2.65
N VAL A 56 -8.51 -0.36 3.40
CA VAL A 56 -9.34 0.46 4.31
C VAL A 56 -10.51 1.16 3.60
N ASN A 57 -10.40 1.36 2.29
CA ASN A 57 -11.45 1.96 1.46
C ASN A 57 -12.36 0.90 0.80
N GLN A 58 -12.35 -0.35 1.29
CA GLN A 58 -13.15 -1.41 0.71
C GLN A 58 -14.36 -1.73 1.55
N ILE A 59 -15.50 -1.83 0.88
CA ILE A 59 -16.74 -2.31 1.47
C ILE A 59 -16.92 -3.78 1.05
N ASN A 60 -16.92 -4.68 2.03
CA ASN A 60 -17.19 -6.09 1.80
C ASN A 60 -18.69 -6.36 2.03
N VAL A 61 -19.41 -6.71 0.97
CA VAL A 61 -20.80 -7.07 1.05
C VAL A 61 -20.93 -8.59 1.04
N ASN A 62 -21.33 -9.16 2.15
CA ASN A 62 -21.61 -10.59 2.24
C ASN A 62 -23.11 -10.85 2.06
N MET A 63 -23.44 -11.56 1.00
CA MET A 63 -24.83 -11.95 0.74
C MET A 63 -25.10 -13.31 1.37
N THR A 64 -26.00 -13.32 2.37
CA THR A 64 -26.45 -14.53 3.05
C THR A 64 -27.92 -14.79 2.71
N ASN A 65 -28.36 -16.06 2.75
CA ASN A 65 -29.75 -16.48 2.48
C ASN A 65 -30.23 -16.30 1.02
N LEU A 66 -29.38 -16.57 0.06
CA LEU A 66 -29.73 -16.55 -1.36
C LEU A 66 -30.53 -17.80 -1.81
N THR A 67 -31.54 -18.20 -1.06
CA THR A 67 -32.32 -19.44 -1.38
C THR A 67 -33.12 -19.29 -2.68
N SER A 68 -33.37 -18.08 -3.16
CA SER A 68 -34.19 -17.84 -4.37
C SER A 68 -33.67 -16.72 -5.29
N ARG A 69 -32.57 -16.05 -4.98
CA ARG A 69 -31.96 -15.02 -5.81
C ARG A 69 -30.44 -15.17 -5.80
N THR A 70 -29.88 -15.51 -6.95
CA THR A 70 -28.44 -15.43 -7.19
C THR A 70 -28.13 -14.09 -7.83
N VAL A 71 -27.09 -13.43 -7.37
CA VAL A 71 -26.58 -12.24 -8.04
C VAL A 71 -25.63 -12.70 -9.14
N ASP A 72 -25.96 -12.36 -10.38
CA ASP A 72 -25.11 -12.64 -11.52
C ASP A 72 -24.05 -11.56 -11.72
N VAL A 73 -22.98 -11.89 -12.39
CA VAL A 73 -21.87 -10.98 -12.73
C VAL A 73 -22.40 -9.79 -13.55
N ASP A 74 -23.32 -10.01 -14.46
CA ASP A 74 -23.92 -8.94 -15.26
C ASP A 74 -24.68 -7.91 -14.39
N GLN A 75 -25.37 -8.37 -13.34
CA GLN A 75 -26.07 -7.49 -12.40
C GLN A 75 -25.09 -6.68 -11.55
N MET A 76 -23.95 -7.24 -11.22
CA MET A 76 -22.87 -6.54 -10.51
C MET A 76 -22.30 -5.40 -11.36
N TYR A 77 -22.01 -5.67 -12.63
CA TYR A 77 -21.51 -4.63 -13.53
C TYR A 77 -22.59 -3.55 -13.82
N ALA A 78 -23.85 -3.94 -13.99
CA ALA A 78 -24.93 -2.96 -14.16
C ALA A 78 -25.08 -2.05 -12.92
N PHE A 79 -24.92 -2.59 -11.72
CA PHE A 79 -24.88 -1.80 -10.49
C PHE A 79 -23.69 -0.84 -10.44
N TYR A 80 -22.52 -1.29 -10.90
CA TYR A 80 -21.34 -0.44 -10.97
C TYR A 80 -21.52 0.69 -11.99
N ASP A 81 -22.09 0.40 -13.15
CA ASP A 81 -22.35 1.41 -14.19
C ASP A 81 -23.36 2.48 -13.74
N GLU A 82 -24.35 2.08 -12.93
CA GLU A 82 -25.35 3.01 -12.39
C GLU A 82 -24.78 3.91 -11.27
N HIS A 83 -23.76 3.43 -10.52
CA HIS A 83 -23.22 4.11 -9.34
C HIS A 83 -21.71 4.36 -9.43
N GLY A 84 -21.17 4.41 -10.63
CA GLY A 84 -19.73 4.54 -10.89
C GLY A 84 -19.08 5.83 -10.36
N ASP A 85 -19.89 6.83 -9.99
CA ASP A 85 -19.45 8.04 -9.30
C ASP A 85 -19.15 7.85 -7.81
N LEU A 86 -19.62 6.74 -7.22
CA LEU A 86 -19.43 6.42 -5.80
C LEU A 86 -18.32 5.37 -5.54
N PHE A 87 -17.96 4.58 -6.57
CA PHE A 87 -17.03 3.46 -6.44
C PHE A 87 -15.98 3.48 -7.54
N ASP A 88 -14.71 3.36 -7.17
CA ASP A 88 -13.60 3.25 -8.13
C ASP A 88 -13.57 1.87 -8.82
N GLY A 89 -14.16 0.85 -8.21
CA GLY A 89 -14.21 -0.49 -8.77
C GLY A 89 -15.08 -1.44 -7.96
N ILE A 90 -15.47 -2.53 -8.60
CA ILE A 90 -16.25 -3.61 -8.00
C ILE A 90 -15.66 -4.96 -8.38
N SER A 91 -15.56 -5.87 -7.41
CA SER A 91 -15.05 -7.21 -7.67
C SER A 91 -15.82 -8.27 -6.88
N PRO A 92 -16.25 -9.35 -7.52
CA PRO A 92 -16.81 -10.49 -6.81
C PRO A 92 -15.73 -11.15 -5.97
N ASN A 93 -16.15 -11.81 -4.90
CA ASN A 93 -15.29 -12.66 -4.09
C ASN A 93 -15.89 -14.05 -4.03
N VAL A 94 -15.47 -14.91 -4.95
CA VAL A 94 -15.91 -16.31 -5.00
C VAL A 94 -14.77 -17.20 -4.57
N SER A 95 -14.85 -17.75 -3.36
CA SER A 95 -13.83 -18.71 -2.89
C SER A 95 -14.07 -20.08 -3.50
N LEU A 96 -13.03 -20.66 -4.08
CA LEU A 96 -13.03 -22.03 -4.59
C LEU A 96 -12.19 -22.93 -3.67
N SER A 97 -12.77 -24.05 -3.26
CA SER A 97 -12.03 -25.14 -2.64
C SER A 97 -11.42 -25.99 -3.74
N ALA A 98 -10.18 -25.71 -4.11
CA ALA A 98 -9.46 -26.44 -5.16
C ALA A 98 -8.05 -26.79 -4.69
N THR A 99 -7.56 -27.96 -5.08
CA THR A 99 -6.16 -28.33 -4.88
C THR A 99 -5.36 -27.88 -6.09
N VAL A 100 -4.40 -26.99 -5.87
CA VAL A 100 -3.49 -26.52 -6.91
C VAL A 100 -2.33 -27.50 -7.04
N LYS A 101 -2.07 -27.99 -8.25
CA LYS A 101 -0.97 -28.93 -8.54
C LYS A 101 -0.06 -28.38 -9.62
N LYS A 102 1.24 -28.59 -9.44
CA LYS A 102 2.26 -28.36 -10.46
C LYS A 102 3.00 -29.69 -10.71
N GLY A 103 2.60 -30.41 -11.76
CA GLY A 103 3.07 -31.77 -11.97
C GLY A 103 2.56 -32.70 -10.88
N ASP A 104 3.47 -33.41 -10.21
CA ASP A 104 3.16 -34.32 -9.10
C ASP A 104 3.10 -33.61 -7.72
N ASP A 105 3.56 -32.36 -7.64
CA ASP A 105 3.54 -31.60 -6.39
C ASP A 105 2.17 -30.96 -6.16
N SER A 106 1.58 -31.20 -4.98
CA SER A 106 0.33 -30.56 -4.52
C SER A 106 0.63 -29.41 -3.58
N MET A 107 -0.05 -28.28 -3.78
CA MET A 107 0.03 -27.10 -2.93
C MET A 107 -1.22 -27.06 -2.03
N ASP A 108 -1.12 -27.63 -0.84
CA ASP A 108 -2.28 -27.82 0.04
C ASP A 108 -2.74 -26.54 0.76
N SER A 109 -1.89 -25.49 0.78
CA SER A 109 -2.18 -24.22 1.47
C SER A 109 -2.55 -23.06 0.52
N THR A 110 -2.93 -23.37 -0.72
CA THR A 110 -3.24 -22.36 -1.73
C THR A 110 -4.74 -22.04 -1.71
N SER A 111 -5.10 -20.77 -1.53
CA SER A 111 -6.47 -20.30 -1.70
C SER A 111 -6.70 -19.85 -3.13
N VAL A 112 -7.79 -20.33 -3.72
CA VAL A 112 -8.21 -19.92 -5.08
C VAL A 112 -9.49 -19.12 -4.94
N ALA A 113 -9.51 -17.91 -5.52
CA ALA A 113 -10.68 -17.05 -5.51
C ALA A 113 -10.96 -16.47 -6.89
N GLY A 114 -12.23 -16.44 -7.27
CA GLY A 114 -12.69 -15.75 -8.48
C GLY A 114 -12.78 -14.25 -8.19
N ARG A 115 -12.20 -13.45 -9.08
CA ARG A 115 -12.11 -11.97 -8.99
C ARG A 115 -12.39 -11.34 -10.34
N SER A 116 -12.73 -10.04 -10.34
CA SER A 116 -12.82 -9.27 -11.58
C SER A 116 -11.45 -8.72 -12.00
N GLU A 117 -11.40 -8.14 -13.20
CA GLU A 117 -10.24 -7.46 -13.77
C GLU A 117 -9.78 -6.26 -12.90
N GLN A 118 -10.72 -5.62 -12.20
CA GLN A 118 -10.45 -4.44 -11.38
C GLN A 118 -9.82 -4.78 -10.01
N TYR A 119 -9.79 -6.05 -9.65
CA TYR A 119 -9.35 -6.46 -8.30
C TYR A 119 -7.89 -6.10 -7.99
N LEU A 120 -6.98 -6.25 -8.94
CA LEU A 120 -5.57 -5.93 -8.72
C LEU A 120 -5.37 -4.42 -8.54
N ASP A 121 -6.05 -3.62 -9.36
CA ASP A 121 -6.02 -2.15 -9.27
C ASP A 121 -6.63 -1.66 -7.94
N MET A 122 -7.75 -2.26 -7.51
CA MET A 122 -8.37 -1.94 -6.21
C MET A 122 -7.48 -2.28 -5.02
N LYS A 123 -6.56 -3.25 -5.17
CA LYS A 123 -5.62 -3.69 -4.13
C LYS A 123 -4.23 -3.10 -4.27
N ASP A 124 -3.99 -2.31 -5.30
CA ASP A 124 -2.68 -1.76 -5.64
C ASP A 124 -1.59 -2.86 -5.74
N TYR A 125 -1.97 -3.98 -6.40
CA TYR A 125 -1.07 -5.11 -6.61
C TYR A 125 -0.38 -5.00 -7.96
N ASP A 126 0.94 -4.93 -7.95
CA ASP A 126 1.77 -4.95 -9.14
C ASP A 126 2.05 -6.37 -9.62
N LEU A 127 1.87 -6.60 -10.91
CA LEU A 127 2.24 -7.84 -11.56
C LEU A 127 3.73 -7.86 -11.89
N GLN A 128 4.43 -8.87 -11.43
CA GLN A 128 5.85 -9.03 -11.77
C GLN A 128 6.06 -9.50 -13.22
N ILE A 129 5.22 -10.40 -13.71
CA ILE A 129 5.31 -10.98 -15.06
C ILE A 129 3.90 -11.32 -15.56
N GLY A 130 3.64 -11.05 -16.83
CA GLY A 130 2.38 -11.40 -17.46
C GLY A 130 1.42 -10.23 -17.60
N ARG A 131 0.11 -10.52 -17.60
CA ARG A 131 -0.95 -9.53 -17.69
C ARG A 131 -2.05 -9.79 -16.66
N ASN A 132 -2.79 -8.77 -16.32
CA ASN A 132 -4.00 -8.88 -15.52
C ASN A 132 -5.11 -9.65 -16.28
N ILE A 133 -6.09 -10.15 -15.55
CA ILE A 133 -7.35 -10.64 -16.10
C ILE A 133 -8.01 -9.46 -16.84
N ALA A 134 -8.52 -9.72 -18.03
CA ALA A 134 -9.26 -8.74 -18.80
C ALA A 134 -10.76 -9.04 -18.75
N TYR A 135 -11.61 -8.03 -18.91
CA TYR A 135 -13.05 -8.22 -19.00
C TYR A 135 -13.45 -9.24 -20.12
N SER A 136 -12.70 -9.24 -21.23
CA SER A 136 -12.89 -10.21 -22.32
C SER A 136 -12.69 -11.67 -21.88
N ASP A 137 -11.80 -11.92 -20.93
CA ASP A 137 -11.57 -13.28 -20.40
C ASP A 137 -12.77 -13.74 -19.56
N ILE A 138 -13.36 -12.81 -18.78
CA ILE A 138 -14.56 -13.07 -17.98
C ILE A 138 -15.76 -13.29 -18.88
N ALA A 139 -16.00 -12.40 -19.85
CA ALA A 139 -17.11 -12.49 -20.80
C ALA A 139 -17.05 -13.77 -21.65
N SER A 140 -15.84 -14.20 -22.05
CA SER A 140 -15.62 -15.42 -22.82
C SER A 140 -15.46 -16.67 -21.96
N ARG A 141 -15.55 -16.56 -20.63
CA ARG A 141 -15.33 -17.65 -19.66
C ARG A 141 -14.00 -18.37 -19.88
N GLN A 142 -12.94 -17.62 -20.15
CA GLN A 142 -11.60 -18.15 -20.36
C GLN A 142 -11.02 -18.70 -19.05
N LYS A 143 -10.25 -19.78 -19.14
CA LYS A 143 -9.56 -20.38 -18.00
C LYS A 143 -8.22 -19.68 -17.82
N VAL A 144 -8.23 -18.50 -17.20
CA VAL A 144 -7.05 -17.70 -16.89
C VAL A 144 -6.89 -17.55 -15.38
N CYS A 145 -5.66 -17.45 -14.90
CA CYS A 145 -5.35 -17.19 -13.51
C CYS A 145 -4.14 -16.27 -13.38
N VAL A 146 -4.09 -15.57 -12.29
CA VAL A 146 -2.94 -14.78 -11.82
C VAL A 146 -2.48 -15.41 -10.51
N ILE A 147 -1.16 -15.62 -10.38
CA ILE A 147 -0.53 -16.30 -9.23
C ILE A 147 0.46 -15.33 -8.58
#